data_18a45f15321f07e2707d9ba97d6e1e5c
#
_entry.id   18a45f15321f07e2707d9ba97d6e1e5c
#
_cell.length_a   1.000
_cell.length_b   1.000
_cell.length_c   1.000
_cell.angle_alpha   90.00
_cell.angle_beta   90.00
_cell.angle_gamma   90.00
#
_symmetry.space_group_name_H-M   'P 1'
#
loop_
_entity.id
_entity.type
_entity.pdbx_description
1 polymer ?
#
loop_
_entity_poly.entity_id
_entity_poly.type
_entity_poly.pdbx_seq_one_letter_code
_entity_poly.pdbx_strand_id
1 'polypeptide(L)'
;MRYEIQGDTLPVVICYLDGGEKMITEKGAMSWMSPNMHMATSTNGGIGKAFGRMFFGESMFQNIYTAQGGPGMIAFASCFPGSILPYQISPGRELIVQKSGFLASESGVNLSVFFQKRFGSGLFGGEGFIMQRLAGEGMVFLEFDGHVVEYDLQPGQQIIVDTGYLAAMEATCSMDIQTVPGVKNMLFGGEGIFNTVITGPGHIWLQTMPISNVAGAIAPFIPSKS
;
A
#
# COMPACT_ATOMS: atom_id res chain seq x y z
N MET A 1 21.85 2.22 -0.29
CA MET A 1 21.10 2.70 0.90
C MET A 1 21.17 1.68 2.04
N ARG A 2 21.20 2.13 3.31
CA ARG A 2 21.07 1.32 4.52
C ARG A 2 19.81 1.76 5.27
N TYR A 3 19.15 0.88 5.99
CA TYR A 3 17.95 1.22 6.76
C TYR A 3 17.90 0.49 8.10
N GLU A 4 17.06 0.97 9.00
CA GLU A 4 16.65 0.29 10.23
C GLU A 4 15.15 0.52 10.47
N ILE A 5 14.49 -0.45 11.12
CA ILE A 5 13.08 -0.33 11.54
C ILE A 5 13.07 -0.32 13.05
N GLN A 6 12.41 0.68 13.65
CA GLN A 6 12.25 0.86 15.08
C GLN A 6 10.77 0.87 15.46
N GLY A 7 10.45 0.34 16.65
CA GLY A 7 9.08 0.24 17.16
C GLY A 7 8.34 -1.01 16.70
N ASP A 8 7.47 -1.51 17.56
CA ASP A 8 6.73 -2.76 17.30
C ASP A 8 5.30 -2.49 16.80
N THR A 9 4.55 -1.62 17.49
CA THR A 9 3.13 -1.38 17.19
C THR A 9 2.93 -0.18 16.26
N LEU A 10 3.76 0.83 16.39
CA LEU A 10 3.81 2.03 15.54
C LEU A 10 5.23 2.18 15.00
N PRO A 11 5.60 1.35 14.03
CA PRO A 11 6.97 1.31 13.55
C PRO A 11 7.32 2.52 12.69
N VAL A 12 8.63 2.80 12.61
CA VAL A 12 9.22 3.75 11.70
C VAL A 12 10.38 3.10 10.98
N VAL A 13 10.49 3.30 9.69
CA VAL A 13 11.69 2.99 8.93
C VAL A 13 12.54 4.24 8.77
N ILE A 14 13.82 4.13 9.15
CA ILE A 14 14.83 5.18 9.02
C ILE A 14 15.80 4.76 7.92
N CYS A 15 15.87 5.54 6.86
CA CYS A 15 16.73 5.29 5.70
C CYS A 15 17.93 6.23 5.72
N TYR A 16 19.14 5.66 5.61
CA TYR A 16 20.41 6.38 5.51
C TYR A 16 20.89 6.31 4.08
N LEU A 17 20.98 7.46 3.45
CA LEU A 17 21.30 7.63 2.03
C LEU A 17 22.70 8.20 1.86
N ASP A 18 23.44 7.70 0.89
CA ASP A 18 24.67 8.36 0.41
C ASP A 18 24.31 9.55 -0.47
N GLY A 19 25.28 10.46 -0.71
CA GLY A 19 25.04 11.64 -1.52
C GLY A 19 24.58 11.29 -2.94
N GLY A 20 23.41 11.83 -3.32
CA GLY A 20 22.78 11.57 -4.61
C GLY A 20 21.74 10.44 -4.61
N GLU A 21 21.72 9.58 -3.59
CA GLU A 21 20.68 8.55 -3.45
C GLU A 21 19.30 9.18 -3.21
N LYS A 22 18.26 8.44 -3.59
CA LYS A 22 16.88 8.95 -3.60
C LYS A 22 15.89 7.96 -3.01
N MET A 23 14.91 8.50 -2.27
CA MET A 23 13.72 7.79 -1.86
C MET A 23 12.50 8.40 -2.55
N ILE A 24 11.58 7.54 -2.96
CA ILE A 24 10.29 7.90 -3.56
C ILE A 24 9.18 7.53 -2.58
N THR A 25 8.22 8.43 -2.40
CA THR A 25 7.03 8.16 -1.58
C THR A 25 5.78 8.72 -2.27
N GLU A 26 4.62 8.27 -1.84
CA GLU A 26 3.38 8.99 -2.09
C GLU A 26 3.22 10.18 -1.11
N LYS A 27 2.19 10.97 -1.29
CA LYS A 27 1.95 12.19 -0.52
C LYS A 27 1.82 11.93 0.97
N GLY A 28 2.60 12.65 1.78
CA GLY A 28 2.43 12.69 3.23
C GLY A 28 3.18 11.65 4.05
N ALA A 29 3.97 10.76 3.42
CA ALA A 29 4.67 9.68 4.12
C ALA A 29 5.89 10.12 4.95
N MET A 30 6.60 11.20 4.57
CA MET A 30 7.79 11.67 5.28
C MET A 30 7.45 12.20 6.68
N SER A 31 8.14 11.68 7.68
CA SER A 31 7.95 12.05 9.09
C SER A 31 9.02 13.02 9.58
N TRP A 32 10.30 12.75 9.35
CA TRP A 32 11.43 13.66 9.59
C TRP A 32 12.60 13.32 8.67
N MET A 33 13.52 14.27 8.50
CA MET A 33 14.70 14.10 7.67
C MET A 33 15.83 15.06 8.10
N SER A 34 17.06 14.75 7.70
CA SER A 34 18.19 15.66 7.88
C SER A 34 18.10 16.88 6.95
N PRO A 35 18.70 18.03 7.33
CA PRO A 35 18.54 19.28 6.59
C PRO A 35 19.03 19.26 5.14
N ASN A 36 19.91 18.32 4.80
CA ASN A 36 20.46 18.15 3.45
C ASN A 36 19.64 17.22 2.55
N MET A 37 18.48 16.79 3.01
CA MET A 37 17.49 16.08 2.18
C MET A 37 16.63 17.10 1.44
N HIS A 38 16.56 16.98 0.12
CA HIS A 38 15.80 17.90 -0.73
C HIS A 38 14.64 17.17 -1.40
N MET A 39 13.45 17.73 -1.22
CA MET A 39 12.21 17.19 -1.81
C MET A 39 11.94 17.86 -3.15
N ALA A 40 11.62 17.05 -4.15
CA ALA A 40 11.01 17.46 -5.40
C ALA A 40 9.73 16.67 -5.63
N THR A 41 8.65 17.33 -6.05
CA THR A 41 7.42 16.64 -6.43
C THR A 41 7.42 16.37 -7.93
N SER A 42 7.22 15.13 -8.33
CA SER A 42 7.18 14.72 -9.73
C SER A 42 5.78 14.23 -10.10
N THR A 43 5.33 14.64 -11.29
CA THR A 43 4.17 14.05 -11.96
C THR A 43 4.70 13.02 -12.95
N ASN A 44 4.66 11.73 -12.60
CA ASN A 44 5.11 10.67 -13.50
C ASN A 44 4.39 10.73 -14.85
N GLY A 45 5.07 11.28 -15.88
CA GLY A 45 4.62 11.25 -17.27
C GLY A 45 4.10 12.55 -17.89
N GLY A 46 4.30 13.73 -17.26
CA GLY A 46 3.89 15.03 -17.78
C GLY A 46 2.40 15.35 -17.60
N ILE A 47 2.06 16.64 -17.69
CA ILE A 47 0.72 17.18 -17.40
C ILE A 47 -0.40 16.48 -18.20
N GLY A 48 -0.16 16.13 -19.47
CA GLY A 48 -1.16 15.48 -20.33
C GLY A 48 -1.50 14.01 -19.94
N LYS A 49 -0.51 13.25 -19.43
CA LYS A 49 -0.74 11.89 -18.91
C LYS A 49 -1.28 11.91 -17.48
N ALA A 50 -0.99 12.97 -16.72
CA ALA A 50 -1.52 13.17 -15.38
C ALA A 50 -3.06 13.32 -15.37
N PHE A 51 -3.64 14.01 -16.36
CA PHE A 51 -5.10 14.12 -16.48
C PHE A 51 -5.80 12.79 -16.72
N GLY A 52 -5.25 11.91 -17.56
CA GLY A 52 -5.78 10.56 -17.76
C GLY A 52 -5.74 9.68 -16.50
N ARG A 53 -4.65 9.76 -15.73
CA ARG A 53 -4.44 9.03 -14.49
C ARG A 53 -5.35 9.50 -13.35
N MET A 54 -5.70 10.79 -13.32
CA MET A 54 -6.63 11.36 -12.34
C MET A 54 -8.00 10.67 -12.39
N PHE A 55 -8.45 10.23 -13.57
CA PHE A 55 -9.72 9.51 -13.73
C PHE A 55 -9.65 8.06 -13.21
N PHE A 56 -8.45 7.50 -13.04
CA PHE A 56 -8.24 6.11 -12.60
C PHE A 56 -7.81 5.99 -11.13
N GLY A 57 -7.80 7.11 -10.35
CA GLY A 57 -7.42 7.08 -8.94
C GLY A 57 -5.93 6.83 -8.67
N GLU A 58 -5.07 6.96 -9.69
CA GLU A 58 -3.62 6.93 -9.47
C GLU A 58 -3.18 8.20 -8.74
N SER A 59 -2.31 8.05 -7.75
CA SER A 59 -1.60 9.19 -7.17
C SER A 59 -0.78 9.86 -8.25
N MET A 60 -1.15 11.11 -8.58
CA MET A 60 -0.47 11.87 -9.63
C MET A 60 0.89 12.41 -9.18
N PHE A 61 1.12 12.45 -7.89
CA PHE A 61 2.25 13.12 -7.31
C PHE A 61 3.04 12.15 -6.46
N GLN A 62 4.28 11.91 -6.88
CA GLN A 62 5.29 11.26 -6.07
C GLN A 62 6.26 12.31 -5.54
N ASN A 63 6.60 12.22 -4.27
CA ASN A 63 7.66 13.01 -3.68
C ASN A 63 8.98 12.24 -3.78
N ILE A 64 9.98 12.90 -4.35
CA ILE A 64 11.33 12.36 -4.49
C ILE A 64 12.22 13.13 -3.53
N TYR A 65 12.79 12.41 -2.58
CA TYR A 65 13.75 12.96 -1.60
C TYR A 65 15.16 12.55 -2.00
N THR A 66 16.06 13.52 -2.15
CA THR A 66 17.44 13.31 -2.58
C THR A 66 18.40 13.83 -1.50
N ALA A 67 19.38 13.04 -1.11
CA ALA A 67 20.48 13.49 -0.26
C ALA A 67 21.46 14.35 -1.10
N GLN A 68 21.65 15.63 -0.72
CA GLN A 68 22.50 16.57 -1.45
C GLN A 68 23.70 17.00 -0.59
N GLY A 69 24.86 17.13 -1.22
CA GLY A 69 26.07 17.62 -0.58
C GLY A 69 26.72 16.64 0.43
N GLY A 70 26.24 15.40 0.50
CA GLY A 70 26.77 14.35 1.39
C GLY A 70 25.69 13.39 1.86
N PRO A 71 26.03 12.44 2.77
CA PRO A 71 25.06 11.49 3.32
C PRO A 71 23.91 12.20 4.05
N GLY A 72 22.70 11.65 3.90
CA GLY A 72 21.49 12.16 4.53
C GLY A 72 20.66 11.05 5.17
N MET A 73 19.67 11.42 5.97
CA MET A 73 18.76 10.51 6.63
C MET A 73 17.32 10.98 6.42
N ILE A 74 16.41 10.03 6.18
CA ILE A 74 14.98 10.29 6.10
C ILE A 74 14.21 9.15 6.77
N ALA A 75 13.12 9.49 7.47
CA ALA A 75 12.29 8.57 8.20
C ALA A 75 10.83 8.59 7.71
N PHE A 76 10.23 7.42 7.69
CA PHE A 76 8.84 7.19 7.33
C PHE A 76 8.18 6.38 8.45
N ALA A 77 7.34 7.01 9.23
CA ALA A 77 6.60 6.36 10.32
C ALA A 77 5.26 5.85 9.80
N SER A 78 4.86 4.68 10.27
CA SER A 78 3.51 4.18 10.03
C SER A 78 2.49 5.14 10.64
N CYS A 79 1.42 5.44 9.90
CA CYS A 79 0.37 6.33 10.37
C CYS A 79 -0.69 5.61 11.21
N PHE A 80 -0.66 4.27 11.25
CA PHE A 80 -1.60 3.42 11.95
C PHE A 80 -0.88 2.26 12.63
N PRO A 81 -1.42 1.68 13.74
CA PRO A 81 -0.83 0.51 14.38
C PRO A 81 -0.71 -0.65 13.40
N GLY A 82 0.50 -1.17 13.24
CA GLY A 82 0.76 -2.21 12.26
C GLY A 82 2.22 -2.61 12.15
N SER A 83 2.63 -2.98 10.95
CA SER A 83 3.97 -3.48 10.65
C SER A 83 4.55 -2.80 9.42
N ILE A 84 5.85 -2.55 9.41
CA ILE A 84 6.59 -2.18 8.20
C ILE A 84 7.34 -3.40 7.68
N LEU A 85 7.03 -3.81 6.45
CA LEU A 85 7.69 -4.91 5.74
C LEU A 85 8.69 -4.35 4.72
N PRO A 86 10.00 -4.59 4.88
CA PRO A 86 10.98 -4.34 3.82
C PRO A 86 10.93 -5.48 2.80
N TYR A 87 10.85 -5.16 1.50
CA TYR A 87 10.84 -6.15 0.43
C TYR A 87 11.75 -5.72 -0.72
N GLN A 88 12.59 -6.64 -1.20
CA GLN A 88 13.48 -6.41 -2.33
C GLN A 88 12.76 -6.73 -3.64
N ILE A 89 12.46 -5.71 -4.43
CA ILE A 89 11.97 -5.85 -5.81
C ILE A 89 13.14 -6.12 -6.74
N SER A 90 12.99 -7.09 -7.63
CA SER A 90 13.94 -7.41 -8.70
C SER A 90 13.20 -8.05 -9.89
N PRO A 91 13.83 -8.16 -11.06
CA PRO A 91 13.22 -8.85 -12.19
C PRO A 91 12.74 -10.27 -11.82
N GLY A 92 11.46 -10.55 -12.05
CA GLY A 92 10.80 -11.80 -11.67
C GLY A 92 10.34 -11.88 -10.19
N ARG A 93 10.61 -10.86 -9.37
CA ARG A 93 10.13 -10.73 -8.00
C ARG A 93 9.33 -9.43 -7.83
N GLU A 94 8.25 -9.36 -8.58
CA GLU A 94 7.30 -8.24 -8.51
C GLU A 94 6.23 -8.49 -7.46
N LEU A 95 5.70 -7.43 -6.88
CA LEU A 95 4.69 -7.48 -5.85
C LEU A 95 3.42 -6.74 -6.28
N ILE A 96 2.27 -7.27 -5.90
CA ILE A 96 0.99 -6.59 -6.00
C ILE A 96 0.59 -6.21 -4.58
N VAL A 97 0.43 -4.92 -4.31
CA VAL A 97 0.17 -4.39 -2.96
C VAL A 97 -1.05 -3.49 -2.96
N GLN A 98 -1.82 -3.50 -1.88
CA GLN A 98 -2.89 -2.52 -1.68
C GLN A 98 -2.30 -1.11 -1.69
N LYS A 99 -2.96 -0.15 -2.36
CA LYS A 99 -2.45 1.22 -2.54
C LYS A 99 -2.03 1.87 -1.22
N SER A 100 -2.82 1.71 -0.16
CA SER A 100 -2.51 2.23 1.17
C SER A 100 -1.29 1.56 1.83
N GLY A 101 -0.87 0.40 1.34
CA GLY A 101 0.28 -0.32 1.89
C GLY A 101 1.64 0.13 1.34
N PHE A 102 1.70 1.04 0.36
CA PHE A 102 2.98 1.58 -0.12
C PHE A 102 3.43 2.76 0.74
N LEU A 103 4.56 2.64 1.41
CA LEU A 103 5.14 3.67 2.27
C LEU A 103 6.26 4.44 1.57
N ALA A 104 7.30 3.75 1.12
CA ALA A 104 8.45 4.36 0.42
C ALA A 104 9.23 3.32 -0.39
N SER A 105 10.01 3.77 -1.39
CA SER A 105 10.91 2.91 -2.14
C SER A 105 12.18 3.65 -2.61
N GLU A 106 13.20 2.86 -2.98
CA GLU A 106 14.30 3.36 -3.81
C GLU A 106 13.78 3.74 -5.21
N SER A 107 14.53 4.60 -5.90
CA SER A 107 14.13 5.19 -7.18
C SER A 107 14.05 4.23 -8.36
N GLY A 108 14.56 3.01 -8.23
CA GLY A 108 14.48 1.95 -9.25
C GLY A 108 13.16 1.18 -9.24
N VAL A 109 12.29 1.41 -8.23
CA VAL A 109 10.97 0.77 -8.14
C VAL A 109 9.93 1.61 -8.85
N ASN A 110 9.14 0.98 -9.71
CA ASN A 110 8.06 1.60 -10.47
C ASN A 110 6.71 1.12 -9.95
N LEU A 111 5.78 2.05 -9.72
CA LEU A 111 4.42 1.80 -9.30
C LEU A 111 3.48 1.95 -10.49
N SER A 112 2.55 1.00 -10.65
CA SER A 112 1.46 1.06 -11.63
C SER A 112 0.20 0.43 -11.07
N VAL A 113 -0.98 0.87 -11.52
CA VAL A 113 -2.25 0.24 -11.12
C VAL A 113 -2.32 -1.16 -11.71
N PHE A 114 -2.49 -2.16 -10.87
CA PHE A 114 -2.75 -3.55 -11.25
C PHE A 114 -4.24 -3.83 -11.35
N PHE A 115 -5.01 -3.38 -10.36
CA PHE A 115 -6.45 -3.58 -10.27
C PHE A 115 -7.10 -2.41 -9.57
N GLN A 116 -8.27 -1.99 -10.06
CA GLN A 116 -9.11 -0.98 -9.42
C GLN A 116 -10.58 -1.34 -9.55
N LYS A 117 -11.30 -1.32 -8.42
CA LYS A 117 -12.75 -1.47 -8.39
C LYS A 117 -13.37 -0.49 -7.39
N ARG A 118 -14.31 0.32 -7.85
CA ARG A 118 -15.06 1.24 -6.98
C ARG A 118 -16.28 0.52 -6.42
N PHE A 119 -16.39 0.53 -5.12
CA PHE A 119 -17.53 -0.03 -4.39
C PHE A 119 -18.26 1.12 -3.73
N GLY A 120 -19.35 1.63 -4.24
CA GLY A 120 -20.18 2.66 -3.60
C GLY A 120 -19.47 3.72 -2.74
N SER A 121 -20.15 4.76 -2.34
CA SER A 121 -19.57 5.79 -1.47
C SER A 121 -19.42 5.26 -0.03
N GLY A 122 -18.22 5.10 0.45
CA GLY A 122 -17.93 4.80 1.85
C GLY A 122 -16.99 3.62 2.13
N LEU A 123 -16.89 2.65 1.24
CA LEU A 123 -15.89 1.59 1.35
C LEU A 123 -14.57 2.05 0.71
N PHE A 124 -13.46 1.86 1.41
CA PHE A 124 -12.11 2.23 0.94
C PHE A 124 -11.92 3.73 0.62
N GLY A 125 -12.53 4.64 1.39
CA GLY A 125 -12.26 6.07 1.33
C GLY A 125 -12.71 6.79 0.04
N GLY A 126 -13.67 6.22 -0.72
CA GLY A 126 -14.23 6.83 -1.94
C GLY A 126 -13.41 6.59 -3.22
N GLU A 127 -12.14 6.22 -3.14
CA GLU A 127 -11.31 5.83 -4.29
C GLU A 127 -11.57 4.40 -4.75
N GLY A 128 -12.13 3.56 -3.86
CA GLY A 128 -12.35 2.14 -4.07
C GLY A 128 -11.13 1.30 -3.66
N PHE A 129 -11.23 0.00 -3.89
CA PHE A 129 -10.13 -0.94 -3.67
C PHE A 129 -9.17 -0.87 -4.85
N ILE A 130 -7.93 -0.54 -4.56
CA ILE A 130 -6.86 -0.37 -5.57
C ILE A 130 -5.67 -1.23 -5.16
N MET A 131 -5.24 -2.09 -6.08
CA MET A 131 -3.99 -2.83 -5.99
C MET A 131 -2.98 -2.25 -6.97
N GLN A 132 -1.77 -2.02 -6.52
CA GLN A 132 -0.65 -1.50 -7.32
C GLN A 132 0.38 -2.60 -7.55
N ARG A 133 0.95 -2.63 -8.75
CA ARG A 133 2.11 -3.46 -9.07
C ARG A 133 3.37 -2.67 -8.78
N LEU A 134 4.28 -3.27 -8.03
CA LEU A 134 5.63 -2.81 -7.78
C LEU A 134 6.59 -3.66 -8.60
N ALA A 135 7.32 -3.03 -9.51
CA ALA A 135 8.24 -3.69 -10.46
C ALA A 135 9.52 -2.88 -10.61
N GLY A 136 10.54 -3.45 -11.26
CA GLY A 136 11.84 -2.81 -11.45
C GLY A 136 12.90 -3.41 -10.51
N GLU A 137 13.70 -2.56 -9.86
CA GLU A 137 14.77 -3.01 -8.97
C GLU A 137 14.99 -2.02 -7.82
N GLY A 138 14.98 -2.50 -6.58
CA GLY A 138 15.23 -1.70 -5.39
C GLY A 138 14.46 -2.19 -4.16
N MET A 139 14.80 -1.61 -3.02
CA MET A 139 14.09 -1.84 -1.77
C MET A 139 12.79 -1.06 -1.75
N VAL A 140 11.71 -1.71 -1.29
CA VAL A 140 10.44 -1.08 -0.97
C VAL A 140 10.10 -1.30 0.50
N PHE A 141 9.47 -0.33 1.11
CA PHE A 141 8.91 -0.41 2.46
C PHE A 141 7.39 -0.33 2.34
N LEU A 142 6.74 -1.35 2.90
CA LEU A 142 5.28 -1.49 2.89
C LEU A 142 4.78 -1.34 4.32
N GLU A 143 3.68 -0.61 4.52
CA GLU A 143 2.98 -0.56 5.80
C GLU A 143 1.68 -1.36 5.73
N PHE A 144 1.46 -2.22 6.70
CA PHE A 144 0.26 -3.05 6.82
C PHE A 144 -0.40 -2.85 8.17
N ASP A 145 -1.73 -2.77 8.16
CA ASP A 145 -2.53 -2.44 9.32
C ASP A 145 -2.69 -3.65 10.27
N GLY A 146 -2.28 -3.49 11.52
CA GLY A 146 -2.31 -4.54 12.53
C GLY A 146 -1.21 -5.58 12.37
N HIS A 147 -1.54 -6.85 12.67
CA HIS A 147 -0.61 -7.98 12.52
C HIS A 147 -0.65 -8.53 11.10
N VAL A 148 0.50 -8.99 10.61
CA VAL A 148 0.62 -9.61 9.28
C VAL A 148 0.57 -11.12 9.42
N VAL A 149 -0.30 -11.76 8.64
CA VAL A 149 -0.39 -13.22 8.52
C VAL A 149 -0.03 -13.61 7.08
N GLU A 150 0.82 -14.62 6.94
CA GLU A 150 1.40 -14.99 5.65
C GLU A 150 1.01 -16.41 5.26
N TYR A 151 0.80 -16.64 3.96
CA TYR A 151 0.50 -17.97 3.40
C TYR A 151 1.24 -18.18 2.09
N ASP A 152 1.78 -19.40 1.92
CA ASP A 152 2.29 -19.90 0.65
C ASP A 152 1.20 -20.73 -0.05
N LEU A 153 0.67 -20.25 -1.15
CA LEU A 153 -0.34 -20.94 -1.94
C LEU A 153 0.32 -21.82 -3.00
N GLN A 154 -0.06 -23.09 -3.03
CA GLN A 154 0.37 -24.01 -4.07
C GLN A 154 -0.34 -23.71 -5.40
N PRO A 155 0.17 -24.22 -6.56
CA PRO A 155 -0.51 -24.06 -7.85
C PRO A 155 -1.98 -24.52 -7.78
N GLY A 156 -2.91 -23.61 -8.11
CA GLY A 156 -4.36 -23.86 -8.07
C GLY A 156 -4.99 -23.84 -6.68
N GLN A 157 -4.21 -23.72 -5.60
CA GLN A 157 -4.75 -23.54 -4.26
C GLN A 157 -5.41 -22.15 -4.17
N GLN A 158 -6.56 -22.09 -3.53
CA GLN A 158 -7.35 -20.88 -3.35
C GLN A 158 -7.56 -20.54 -1.90
N ILE A 159 -7.59 -19.26 -1.60
CA ILE A 159 -8.07 -18.70 -0.34
C ILE A 159 -9.07 -17.58 -0.64
N ILE A 160 -10.12 -17.51 0.16
CA ILE A 160 -11.13 -16.44 0.08
C ILE A 160 -10.94 -15.54 1.28
N VAL A 161 -10.77 -14.25 1.02
CA VAL A 161 -10.59 -13.23 2.06
C VAL A 161 -11.58 -12.08 1.85
N ASP A 162 -12.03 -11.45 2.91
CA ASP A 162 -12.69 -10.15 2.80
C ASP A 162 -11.68 -9.16 2.17
N THR A 163 -12.15 -8.43 1.16
CA THR A 163 -11.27 -7.65 0.27
C THR A 163 -10.31 -6.72 0.99
N GLY A 164 -10.70 -6.12 2.11
CA GLY A 164 -9.84 -5.23 2.91
C GLY A 164 -8.66 -5.91 3.59
N TYR A 165 -8.73 -7.21 3.80
CA TYR A 165 -7.67 -7.96 4.50
C TYR A 165 -6.49 -8.36 3.61
N LEU A 166 -6.63 -8.33 2.27
CA LEU A 166 -5.50 -8.56 1.37
C LEU A 166 -4.59 -7.34 1.36
N ALA A 167 -3.42 -7.45 1.98
CA ALA A 167 -2.40 -6.39 2.01
C ALA A 167 -1.48 -6.45 0.78
N ALA A 168 -0.94 -7.65 0.48
CA ALA A 168 -0.08 -7.86 -0.68
C ALA A 168 -0.13 -9.32 -1.17
N MET A 169 0.32 -9.54 -2.40
CA MET A 169 0.57 -10.86 -2.98
C MET A 169 1.71 -10.79 -3.99
N GLU A 170 2.43 -11.88 -4.19
CA GLU A 170 3.38 -12.01 -5.30
C GLU A 170 2.63 -11.94 -6.64
N ALA A 171 3.30 -11.40 -7.67
CA ALA A 171 2.71 -11.26 -9.01
C ALA A 171 2.43 -12.60 -9.72
N THR A 172 2.90 -13.71 -9.16
CA THR A 172 2.58 -15.08 -9.59
C THR A 172 1.19 -15.54 -9.19
N CYS A 173 0.60 -14.91 -8.15
CA CYS A 173 -0.79 -15.13 -7.76
C CYS A 173 -1.74 -14.39 -8.70
N SER A 174 -2.95 -14.93 -8.83
CA SER A 174 -4.07 -14.22 -9.45
C SER A 174 -5.15 -13.91 -8.42
N MET A 175 -5.97 -12.88 -8.69
CA MET A 175 -7.08 -12.50 -7.82
C MET A 175 -8.34 -12.22 -8.62
N ASP A 176 -9.49 -12.55 -8.03
CA ASP A 176 -10.82 -12.22 -8.52
C ASP A 176 -11.69 -11.70 -7.38
N ILE A 177 -12.49 -10.64 -7.65
CA ILE A 177 -13.37 -10.07 -6.63
C ILE A 177 -14.80 -10.47 -6.88
N GLN A 178 -15.36 -11.20 -5.92
CA GLN A 178 -16.71 -11.73 -5.93
C GLN A 178 -17.61 -10.96 -4.97
N THR A 179 -18.84 -10.71 -5.40
CA THR A 179 -19.88 -10.17 -4.50
C THR A 179 -20.44 -11.27 -3.63
N VAL A 180 -20.53 -11.03 -2.33
CA VAL A 180 -21.16 -12.00 -1.40
C VAL A 180 -22.65 -12.10 -1.73
N PRO A 181 -23.20 -13.29 -2.04
CA PRO A 181 -24.60 -13.45 -2.40
C PRO A 181 -25.53 -13.20 -1.22
N GLY A 182 -26.62 -12.46 -1.45
CA GLY A 182 -27.78 -12.35 -0.55
C GLY A 182 -27.88 -11.01 0.18
N VAL A 183 -29.02 -10.33 -0.01
CA VAL A 183 -29.32 -9.02 0.62
C VAL A 183 -29.33 -9.09 2.16
N LYS A 184 -29.67 -10.24 2.75
CA LYS A 184 -29.64 -10.45 4.21
C LYS A 184 -28.22 -10.46 4.76
N ASN A 185 -27.27 -11.03 4.01
CA ASN A 185 -25.86 -11.05 4.43
C ASN A 185 -25.24 -9.65 4.36
N MET A 186 -25.65 -8.84 3.38
CA MET A 186 -25.24 -7.44 3.27
C MET A 186 -25.72 -6.56 4.43
N LEU A 187 -26.96 -6.78 4.92
CA LEU A 187 -27.60 -5.89 5.91
C LEU A 187 -27.38 -6.35 7.36
N PHE A 188 -27.15 -7.62 7.60
CA PHE A 188 -27.14 -8.20 8.95
C PHE A 188 -25.89 -9.03 9.27
N GLY A 189 -25.08 -9.40 8.27
CA GLY A 189 -23.92 -10.27 8.46
C GLY A 189 -22.69 -9.58 9.03
N GLY A 190 -22.59 -8.26 8.91
CA GLY A 190 -21.41 -7.50 9.38
C GLY A 190 -20.12 -7.78 8.60
N GLU A 191 -20.17 -8.70 7.61
CA GLU A 191 -19.05 -9.02 6.74
C GLU A 191 -19.00 -8.07 5.54
N GLY A 192 -17.83 -7.91 4.94
CA GLY A 192 -17.64 -7.10 3.74
C GLY A 192 -18.55 -7.57 2.59
N ILE A 193 -19.00 -6.64 1.75
CA ILE A 193 -19.87 -6.93 0.61
C ILE A 193 -19.13 -7.69 -0.49
N PHE A 194 -17.80 -7.69 -0.44
CA PHE A 194 -16.91 -8.23 -1.47
C PHE A 194 -15.84 -9.11 -0.87
N ASN A 195 -15.70 -10.29 -1.43
CA ASN A 195 -14.61 -11.20 -1.16
C ASN A 195 -13.61 -11.19 -2.31
N THR A 196 -12.34 -11.32 -1.99
CA THR A 196 -11.26 -11.57 -2.94
C THR A 196 -10.91 -13.05 -2.89
N VAL A 197 -11.01 -13.72 -4.02
CA VAL A 197 -10.50 -15.09 -4.22
C VAL A 197 -9.08 -14.95 -4.76
N ILE A 198 -8.11 -15.46 -4.01
CA ILE A 198 -6.69 -15.44 -4.41
C ILE A 198 -6.32 -16.87 -4.79
N THR A 199 -5.69 -17.02 -5.95
CA THR A 199 -5.25 -18.33 -6.47
C THR A 199 -3.74 -18.31 -6.66
N GLY A 200 -3.05 -19.29 -6.05
CA GLY A 200 -1.61 -19.51 -6.21
C GLY A 200 -1.23 -20.07 -7.59
N PRO A 201 0.07 -20.17 -7.88
CA PRO A 201 1.13 -20.24 -6.89
C PRO A 201 1.67 -18.88 -6.44
N GLY A 202 2.10 -18.78 -5.18
CA GLY A 202 2.84 -17.64 -4.67
C GLY A 202 2.55 -17.32 -3.21
N HIS A 203 3.29 -16.36 -2.69
CA HIS A 203 3.18 -15.88 -1.31
C HIS A 203 2.18 -14.73 -1.20
N ILE A 204 1.41 -14.70 -0.12
CA ILE A 204 0.42 -13.64 0.17
C ILE A 204 0.56 -13.12 1.60
N TRP A 205 0.27 -11.85 1.78
CA TRP A 205 0.27 -11.15 3.07
C TRP A 205 -1.14 -10.64 3.36
N LEU A 206 -1.67 -11.04 4.51
CA LEU A 206 -2.95 -10.57 5.03
C LEU A 206 -2.72 -9.67 6.23
N GLN A 207 -3.50 -8.60 6.35
CA GLN A 207 -3.48 -7.68 7.50
C GLN A 207 -4.70 -7.92 8.39
N THR A 208 -4.53 -7.80 9.72
CA THR A 208 -5.60 -8.16 10.67
C THR A 208 -6.50 -7.00 11.07
N MET A 209 -6.14 -5.75 10.75
CA MET A 209 -6.88 -4.56 11.16
C MET A 209 -6.97 -3.51 10.05
N PRO A 210 -7.63 -3.82 8.90
CA PRO A 210 -7.79 -2.86 7.82
C PRO A 210 -8.40 -1.55 8.32
N ILE A 211 -7.82 -0.40 7.96
CA ILE A 211 -8.28 0.91 8.43
C ILE A 211 -9.75 1.18 8.08
N SER A 212 -10.25 0.62 6.99
CA SER A 212 -11.67 0.70 6.60
C SER A 212 -12.60 0.10 7.66
N ASN A 213 -12.20 -1.04 8.24
CA ASN A 213 -12.98 -1.74 9.27
C ASN A 213 -12.94 -0.94 10.58
N VAL A 214 -11.78 -0.38 10.94
CA VAL A 214 -11.65 0.50 12.12
C VAL A 214 -12.49 1.75 11.95
N ALA A 215 -12.42 2.40 10.79
CA ALA A 215 -13.26 3.57 10.49
C ALA A 215 -14.75 3.24 10.58
N GLY A 216 -15.18 2.09 10.05
CA GLY A 216 -16.55 1.58 10.16
C GLY A 216 -16.99 1.34 11.60
N ALA A 217 -16.10 0.79 12.44
CA ALA A 217 -16.38 0.55 13.86
C ALA A 217 -16.48 1.85 14.68
N ILE A 218 -15.71 2.89 14.31
CA ILE A 218 -15.70 4.19 15.02
C ILE A 218 -16.82 5.11 14.52
N ALA A 219 -17.18 5.04 13.25
CA ALA A 219 -18.15 5.94 12.62
C ALA A 219 -19.48 6.13 13.40
N PRO A 220 -20.10 5.07 13.99
CA PRO A 220 -21.33 5.23 14.78
C PRO A 220 -21.19 6.09 16.05
N PHE A 221 -19.96 6.25 16.56
CA PHE A 221 -19.67 7.04 17.77
C PHE A 221 -19.28 8.49 17.48
N ILE A 222 -19.13 8.85 16.20
CA ILE A 222 -18.84 10.23 15.79
C ILE A 222 -20.17 10.96 15.59
N PRO A 223 -20.43 12.09 16.35
CA PRO A 223 -21.64 12.86 16.14
C PRO A 223 -21.74 13.36 14.70
N SER A 224 -22.81 13.02 14.01
CA SER A 224 -23.13 13.61 12.70
C SER A 224 -23.50 15.07 12.90
N LYS A 225 -22.87 16.00 12.17
CA LYS A 225 -23.39 17.36 12.09
C LYS A 225 -24.76 17.30 11.40
N SER A 226 -25.82 17.56 12.16
CA SER A 226 -27.16 17.83 11.65
C SER A 226 -27.18 19.11 10.82
#